data_02aac07f543f2dd1dd38eee2425f14cc
#
_entry.id   02aac07f543f2dd1dd38eee2425f14cc
#
_cell.length_a   1.000
_cell.length_b   1.000
_cell.length_c   1.000
_cell.angle_alpha   90.00
_cell.angle_beta   90.00
_cell.angle_gamma   90.00
#
_symmetry.space_group_name_H-M   'P 1'
#
loop_
_entity.id
_entity.type
_entity.pdbx_description
1 polymer ?
#
loop_
_entity_poly.entity_id
_entity_poly.type
_entity_poly.pdbx_seq_one_letter_code
_entity_poly.pdbx_strand_id
1 'polypeptide(L)'
;MNETEILRHIRTAYGAMIVEAAAKHRHRPEVMAGIVMRETQGGLSPLLDRPGPEGRGDRDTEGRYHGHGLCQIDDRSFPEFCAGPDWKDAAKNIEMGARVVGRKRAFLAARTLGLKLTDDDLERAAIAAYNAGEGRVLKAIEQGRDPDSCTAHGDYAAAVLRYAELYLNLEG
;
A
#
# COMPACT_ATOMS: atom_id res chain seq x y z
N MET A 1 14.43 -15.87 1.25
CA MET A 1 13.45 -15.73 2.35
C MET A 1 12.08 -16.05 1.81
N ASN A 2 11.28 -16.83 2.55
CA ASN A 2 9.87 -17.04 2.21
C ASN A 2 8.98 -15.90 2.73
N GLU A 3 7.70 -15.88 2.35
CA GLU A 3 6.77 -14.80 2.72
C GLU A 3 6.63 -14.62 4.24
N THR A 4 6.58 -15.71 4.99
CA THR A 4 6.46 -15.68 6.46
C THR A 4 7.71 -15.05 7.11
N GLU A 5 8.90 -15.35 6.61
CA GLU A 5 10.16 -14.77 7.09
C GLU A 5 10.22 -13.27 6.80
N ILE A 6 9.75 -12.86 5.62
CA ILE A 6 9.69 -11.44 5.26
C ILE A 6 8.66 -10.70 6.14
N LEU A 7 7.49 -11.28 6.38
CA LEU A 7 6.50 -10.68 7.26
C LEU A 7 6.96 -10.59 8.72
N ARG A 8 7.75 -11.56 9.22
CA ARG A 8 8.42 -11.45 10.53
C ARG A 8 9.43 -10.31 10.56
N HIS A 9 10.22 -10.15 9.49
CA HIS A 9 11.12 -9.00 9.36
C HIS A 9 10.33 -7.68 9.40
N ILE A 10 9.23 -7.56 8.64
CA ILE A 10 8.37 -6.37 8.66
C ILE A 10 7.84 -6.10 10.07
N ARG A 11 7.37 -7.13 10.78
CA ARG A 11 6.88 -6.99 12.17
C ARG A 11 7.98 -6.50 13.10
N THR A 12 9.16 -7.07 13.01
CA THR A 12 10.29 -6.75 13.90
C THR A 12 10.84 -5.35 13.62
N ALA A 13 11.04 -5.00 12.35
CA ALA A 13 11.67 -3.74 11.97
C ALA A 13 10.70 -2.55 11.97
N TYR A 14 9.43 -2.77 11.59
CA TYR A 14 8.50 -1.68 11.31
C TYR A 14 7.15 -1.81 12.05
N GLY A 15 6.93 -2.86 12.83
CA GLY A 15 5.62 -3.15 13.44
C GLY A 15 5.06 -2.01 14.29
N ALA A 16 5.88 -1.38 15.13
CA ALA A 16 5.45 -0.24 15.95
C ALA A 16 5.03 0.97 15.08
N MET A 17 5.79 1.28 14.03
CA MET A 17 5.50 2.36 13.07
C MET A 17 4.20 2.09 12.31
N ILE A 18 3.98 0.83 11.92
CA ILE A 18 2.75 0.38 11.23
C ILE A 18 1.53 0.55 12.15
N VAL A 19 1.63 0.14 13.42
CA VAL A 19 0.54 0.28 14.39
C VAL A 19 0.19 1.76 14.60
N GLU A 20 1.18 2.61 14.80
CA GLU A 20 1.00 4.06 14.97
C GLU A 20 0.33 4.70 13.75
N ALA A 21 0.85 4.46 12.55
CA ALA A 21 0.31 4.99 11.31
C ALA A 21 -1.12 4.50 11.04
N ALA A 22 -1.38 3.21 11.26
CA ALA A 22 -2.69 2.61 11.09
C ALA A 22 -3.71 3.23 12.05
N ALA A 23 -3.37 3.41 13.34
CA ALA A 23 -4.23 4.05 14.32
C ALA A 23 -4.57 5.49 13.94
N LYS A 24 -3.57 6.27 13.50
CA LYS A 24 -3.73 7.67 13.09
C LYS A 24 -4.68 7.84 11.90
N HIS A 25 -4.66 6.90 10.96
CA HIS A 25 -5.45 6.97 9.73
C HIS A 25 -6.63 5.98 9.70
N ARG A 26 -6.94 5.33 10.84
CA ARG A 26 -8.07 4.39 11.01
C ARG A 26 -8.04 3.20 10.06
N HIS A 27 -6.87 2.60 9.93
CA HIS A 27 -6.66 1.35 9.19
C HIS A 27 -6.35 0.20 10.13
N ARG A 28 -6.47 -1.01 9.61
CA ARG A 28 -5.99 -2.22 10.27
C ARG A 28 -4.46 -2.32 10.09
N PRO A 29 -3.67 -2.49 11.17
CA PRO A 29 -2.20 -2.58 11.06
C PRO A 29 -1.73 -3.66 10.09
N GLU A 30 -2.41 -4.82 10.08
CA GLU A 30 -2.08 -5.94 9.20
C GLU A 30 -2.26 -5.60 7.71
N VAL A 31 -3.22 -4.75 7.36
CA VAL A 31 -3.39 -4.26 5.98
C VAL A 31 -2.20 -3.39 5.57
N MET A 32 -1.75 -2.51 6.47
CA MET A 32 -0.54 -1.71 6.20
C MET A 32 0.71 -2.57 6.07
N ALA A 33 0.86 -3.63 6.90
CA ALA A 33 1.92 -4.61 6.75
C ALA A 33 1.85 -5.34 5.40
N GLY A 34 0.64 -5.68 4.95
CA GLY A 34 0.38 -6.27 3.63
C GLY A 34 0.81 -5.36 2.48
N ILE A 35 0.57 -4.04 2.59
CA ILE A 35 1.02 -3.06 1.59
C ILE A 35 2.56 -3.00 1.57
N VAL A 36 3.22 -2.86 2.72
CA VAL A 36 4.69 -2.85 2.82
C VAL A 36 5.29 -4.14 2.25
N MET A 37 4.63 -5.29 2.49
CA MET A 37 5.03 -6.58 1.91
C MET A 37 4.88 -6.57 0.38
N ARG A 38 3.76 -6.11 -0.15
CA ARG A 38 3.48 -6.09 -1.59
C ARG A 38 4.40 -5.15 -2.34
N GLU A 39 4.66 -3.96 -1.80
CA GLU A 39 5.44 -2.93 -2.46
C GLU A 39 6.95 -3.24 -2.46
N THR A 40 7.50 -3.62 -1.32
CA THR A 40 8.95 -3.67 -1.15
C THR A 40 9.48 -4.90 -0.42
N GLN A 41 8.59 -5.83 0.01
CA GLN A 41 8.99 -6.92 0.89
C GLN A 41 9.73 -6.41 2.16
N GLY A 42 9.26 -5.29 2.72
CA GLY A 42 9.92 -4.65 3.86
C GLY A 42 11.29 -4.05 3.53
N GLY A 43 11.50 -3.62 2.30
CA GLY A 43 12.79 -3.10 1.81
C GLY A 43 13.77 -4.17 1.35
N LEU A 44 13.33 -5.44 1.25
CA LEU A 44 14.18 -6.58 0.84
C LEU A 44 14.00 -6.98 -0.62
N SER A 45 13.07 -6.34 -1.35
CA SER A 45 12.80 -6.67 -2.75
C SER A 45 14.04 -6.42 -3.63
N PRO A 46 14.43 -7.40 -4.47
CA PRO A 46 15.55 -7.24 -5.40
C PRO A 46 15.24 -6.27 -6.55
N LEU A 47 13.99 -5.82 -6.68
CA LEU A 47 13.56 -4.85 -7.69
C LEU A 47 13.85 -3.40 -7.29
N LEU A 48 14.25 -3.16 -6.04
CA LEU A 48 14.63 -1.84 -5.57
C LEU A 48 16.04 -1.47 -6.01
N ASP A 49 16.31 -0.17 -6.18
CA ASP A 49 17.65 0.34 -6.49
C ASP A 49 18.67 0.11 -5.35
N ARG A 50 18.17 -0.04 -4.15
CA ARG A 50 18.93 -0.40 -2.94
C ARG A 50 18.04 -1.07 -1.90
N PRO A 51 18.60 -1.91 -1.02
CA PRO A 51 17.83 -2.49 0.09
C PRO A 51 17.52 -1.45 1.17
N GLY A 52 16.50 -1.75 1.99
CA GLY A 52 16.11 -0.96 3.15
C GLY A 52 15.01 0.07 2.88
N PRO A 53 14.74 0.96 3.86
CA PRO A 53 13.60 1.89 3.80
C PRO A 53 13.76 2.99 2.76
N GLU A 54 14.96 3.21 2.22
CA GLU A 54 15.27 4.18 1.18
C GLU A 54 15.24 3.57 -0.25
N GLY A 55 14.76 2.35 -0.39
CA GLY A 55 14.66 1.68 -1.71
C GLY A 55 13.66 2.36 -2.63
N ARG A 56 14.03 2.52 -3.90
CA ARG A 56 13.17 3.10 -4.94
C ARG A 56 12.87 2.06 -6.01
N GLY A 57 11.64 2.06 -6.48
CA GLY A 57 11.17 1.19 -7.56
C GLY A 57 10.44 1.97 -8.66
N ASP A 58 9.68 1.27 -9.50
CA ASP A 58 8.97 1.85 -10.65
C ASP A 58 9.91 2.68 -11.54
N ARG A 59 10.94 2.01 -12.09
CA ARG A 59 11.91 2.65 -12.96
C ARG A 59 11.35 2.82 -14.37
N ASP A 60 11.30 4.06 -14.86
CA ASP A 60 10.88 4.37 -16.22
C ASP A 60 11.97 4.05 -17.28
N THR A 61 11.63 4.24 -18.55
CA THR A 61 12.54 4.00 -19.68
C THR A 61 13.71 4.99 -19.74
N GLU A 62 13.61 6.12 -19.04
CA GLU A 62 14.68 7.11 -18.91
C GLU A 62 15.57 6.84 -17.70
N GLY A 63 15.27 5.80 -16.93
CA GLY A 63 16.05 5.38 -15.78
C GLY A 63 15.69 6.09 -14.47
N ARG A 64 14.60 6.87 -14.43
CA ARG A 64 14.12 7.55 -13.23
C ARG A 64 13.25 6.61 -12.40
N TYR A 65 13.33 6.72 -11.09
CA TYR A 65 12.52 5.95 -10.15
C TYR A 65 11.38 6.79 -9.63
N HIS A 66 10.16 6.26 -9.69
CA HIS A 66 8.94 6.95 -9.29
C HIS A 66 8.37 6.49 -7.96
N GLY A 67 8.63 5.25 -7.55
CA GLY A 67 8.23 4.73 -6.24
C GLY A 67 9.32 4.96 -5.20
N HIS A 68 8.97 5.52 -4.05
CA HIS A 68 9.90 5.95 -3.01
C HIS A 68 9.59 5.30 -1.65
N GLY A 69 10.57 4.63 -1.06
CA GLY A 69 10.52 4.08 0.29
C GLY A 69 9.67 2.81 0.42
N LEU A 70 9.39 2.39 1.65
CA LEU A 70 8.72 1.13 1.98
C LEU A 70 7.34 0.96 1.35
N CYS A 71 6.58 2.03 1.24
CA CYS A 71 5.25 2.08 0.65
C CYS A 71 5.24 2.54 -0.81
N GLN A 72 6.39 2.69 -1.45
CA GLN A 72 6.54 3.09 -2.85
C GLN A 72 5.68 4.31 -3.23
N ILE A 73 5.83 5.39 -2.44
CA ILE A 73 5.08 6.63 -2.68
C ILE A 73 5.49 7.22 -4.04
N ASP A 74 4.50 7.40 -4.91
CA ASP A 74 4.69 7.87 -6.30
C ASP A 74 4.98 9.37 -6.34
N ASP A 75 6.12 9.76 -6.88
CA ASP A 75 6.56 11.16 -6.95
C ASP A 75 5.73 12.01 -7.94
N ARG A 76 5.07 11.38 -8.89
CA ARG A 76 4.15 12.07 -9.82
C ARG A 76 2.86 12.49 -9.11
N SER A 77 2.45 11.72 -8.10
CA SER A 77 1.25 11.98 -7.29
C SER A 77 1.55 12.82 -6.05
N PHE A 78 2.75 12.69 -5.49
CA PHE A 78 3.17 13.33 -4.24
C PHE A 78 4.57 13.96 -4.36
N PRO A 79 4.77 14.90 -5.31
CA PRO A 79 6.10 15.45 -5.62
C PRO A 79 6.75 16.15 -4.43
N GLU A 80 5.98 16.88 -3.62
CA GLU A 80 6.53 17.60 -2.45
C GLU A 80 7.08 16.66 -1.39
N PHE A 81 6.37 15.53 -1.12
CA PHE A 81 6.85 14.52 -0.17
C PHE A 81 8.13 13.85 -0.67
N CYS A 82 8.18 13.51 -1.94
CA CYS A 82 9.30 12.80 -2.54
C CYS A 82 10.52 13.70 -2.83
N ALA A 83 10.32 15.01 -2.95
CA ALA A 83 11.43 15.97 -3.08
C ALA A 83 12.17 16.22 -1.76
N GLY A 84 11.48 16.06 -0.63
CA GLY A 84 12.06 16.23 0.71
C GLY A 84 12.79 14.99 1.22
N PRO A 85 13.33 15.03 2.45
CA PRO A 85 14.00 13.89 3.08
C PRO A 85 13.04 12.88 3.70
N ASP A 86 11.77 13.23 3.91
CA ASP A 86 10.81 12.49 4.72
C ASP A 86 10.47 11.10 4.16
N TRP A 87 10.52 10.92 2.85
CA TRP A 87 10.27 9.61 2.24
C TRP A 87 11.32 8.55 2.60
N LYS A 88 12.50 8.95 3.05
CA LYS A 88 13.60 8.07 3.50
C LYS A 88 13.41 7.57 4.92
N ASP A 89 12.64 8.31 5.72
CA ASP A 89 12.29 7.93 7.07
C ASP A 89 11.19 6.87 7.05
N ALA A 90 11.45 5.70 7.63
CA ALA A 90 10.53 4.56 7.59
C ALA A 90 9.15 4.90 8.21
N ALA A 91 9.12 5.60 9.35
CA ALA A 91 7.88 5.94 10.02
C ALA A 91 7.05 6.93 9.20
N LYS A 92 7.69 7.97 8.65
CA LYS A 92 7.02 8.96 7.81
C LYS A 92 6.55 8.39 6.49
N ASN A 93 7.31 7.46 5.90
CA ASN A 93 6.93 6.79 4.66
C ASN A 93 5.71 5.88 4.86
N ILE A 94 5.70 5.08 5.95
CA ILE A 94 4.56 4.24 6.32
C ILE A 94 3.34 5.10 6.66
N GLU A 95 3.50 6.20 7.39
CA GLU A 95 2.41 7.13 7.67
C GLU A 95 1.84 7.74 6.39
N MET A 96 2.69 8.13 5.45
CA MET A 96 2.24 8.63 4.15
C MET A 96 1.47 7.57 3.37
N GLY A 97 1.93 6.31 3.38
CA GLY A 97 1.20 5.18 2.79
C GLY A 97 -0.20 5.01 3.39
N ALA A 98 -0.32 5.02 4.72
CA ALA A 98 -1.60 4.95 5.41
C ALA A 98 -2.52 6.13 5.06
N ARG A 99 -1.97 7.34 5.00
CA ARG A 99 -2.70 8.54 4.56
C ARG A 99 -3.23 8.40 3.13
N VAL A 100 -2.44 7.84 2.21
CA VAL A 100 -2.86 7.62 0.81
C VAL A 100 -4.05 6.66 0.77
N VAL A 101 -3.98 5.51 1.45
CA VAL A 101 -5.11 4.55 1.52
C VAL A 101 -6.36 5.21 2.09
N GLY A 102 -6.22 6.00 3.17
CA GLY A 102 -7.35 6.71 3.80
C GLY A 102 -8.02 7.70 2.84
N ARG A 103 -7.23 8.45 2.07
CA ARG A 103 -7.76 9.37 1.05
C ARG A 103 -8.50 8.62 -0.07
N LYS A 104 -7.95 7.49 -0.54
CA LYS A 104 -8.61 6.64 -1.54
C LYS A 104 -9.94 6.11 -1.02
N ARG A 105 -9.97 5.60 0.22
CA ARG A 105 -11.19 5.12 0.87
C ARG A 105 -12.25 6.22 0.99
N ALA A 106 -11.88 7.40 1.47
CA ALA A 106 -12.79 8.53 1.59
C ALA A 106 -13.36 8.98 0.24
N PHE A 107 -12.52 9.03 -0.80
CA PHE A 107 -12.94 9.35 -2.16
C PHE A 107 -13.99 8.36 -2.68
N LEU A 108 -13.72 7.06 -2.54
CA LEU A 108 -14.62 5.99 -3.00
C LEU A 108 -15.91 5.99 -2.19
N ALA A 109 -15.85 6.05 -0.85
CA ALA A 109 -17.03 6.08 0.01
C ALA A 109 -17.99 7.21 -0.36
N ALA A 110 -17.48 8.42 -0.61
CA ALA A 110 -18.31 9.56 -0.99
C ALA A 110 -19.01 9.39 -2.34
N ARG A 111 -18.48 8.57 -3.24
CA ARG A 111 -18.99 8.39 -4.61
C ARG A 111 -19.79 7.11 -4.82
N THR A 112 -19.73 6.18 -3.88
CA THR A 112 -20.42 4.88 -3.97
C THR A 112 -21.58 4.74 -2.97
N LEU A 113 -22.06 5.84 -2.39
CA LEU A 113 -23.16 5.85 -1.40
C LEU A 113 -24.42 5.10 -1.86
N GLY A 114 -24.71 5.12 -3.17
CA GLY A 114 -25.86 4.41 -3.75
C GLY A 114 -25.63 2.91 -4.02
N LEU A 115 -24.41 2.40 -3.89
CA LEU A 115 -24.04 1.05 -4.31
C LEU A 115 -24.04 0.02 -3.16
N LYS A 116 -24.41 0.43 -1.93
CA LYS A 116 -24.51 -0.45 -0.74
C LYS A 116 -23.25 -1.30 -0.50
N LEU A 117 -22.06 -0.72 -0.70
CA LEU A 117 -20.81 -1.40 -0.38
C LEU A 117 -20.67 -1.58 1.12
N THR A 118 -20.17 -2.74 1.53
CA THR A 118 -19.78 -2.99 2.91
C THR A 118 -18.47 -2.27 3.24
N ASP A 119 -18.10 -2.22 4.53
CA ASP A 119 -16.79 -1.69 4.94
C ASP A 119 -15.64 -2.49 4.34
N ASP A 120 -15.79 -3.81 4.23
CA ASP A 120 -14.79 -4.70 3.60
C ASP A 120 -14.66 -4.43 2.10
N ASP A 121 -15.78 -4.20 1.40
CA ASP A 121 -15.77 -3.81 -0.02
C ASP A 121 -15.01 -2.49 -0.22
N LEU A 122 -15.27 -1.49 0.63
CA LEU A 122 -14.59 -0.20 0.58
C LEU A 122 -13.11 -0.30 0.92
N GLU A 123 -12.73 -1.13 1.89
CA GLU A 123 -11.33 -1.38 2.21
C GLU A 123 -10.60 -2.04 1.05
N ARG A 124 -11.18 -3.10 0.48
CA ARG A 124 -10.63 -3.79 -0.69
C ARG A 124 -10.48 -2.83 -1.88
N ALA A 125 -11.50 -2.01 -2.14
CA ALA A 125 -11.46 -1.00 -3.19
C ALA A 125 -10.38 0.06 -2.95
N ALA A 126 -10.20 0.53 -1.71
CA ALA A 126 -9.16 1.49 -1.35
C ALA A 126 -7.74 0.90 -1.54
N ILE A 127 -7.54 -0.37 -1.20
CA ILE A 127 -6.29 -1.09 -1.43
C ILE A 127 -6.03 -1.21 -2.94
N ALA A 128 -7.01 -1.62 -3.74
CA ALA A 128 -6.88 -1.66 -5.21
C ALA A 128 -6.55 -0.27 -5.78
N ALA A 129 -7.19 0.78 -5.25
CA ALA A 129 -6.96 2.16 -5.68
C ALA A 129 -5.57 2.69 -5.32
N TYR A 130 -4.90 2.10 -4.32
CA TYR A 130 -3.50 2.42 -4.02
C TYR A 130 -2.61 2.16 -5.24
N ASN A 131 -2.81 1.05 -5.90
CA ASN A 131 -2.06 0.66 -7.10
C ASN A 131 -2.60 1.30 -8.39
N ALA A 132 -3.92 1.21 -8.62
CA ALA A 132 -4.53 1.55 -9.91
C ALA A 132 -5.04 3.00 -10.00
N GLY A 133 -5.12 3.70 -8.88
CA GLY A 133 -5.77 5.01 -8.78
C GLY A 133 -7.29 4.91 -8.56
N GLU A 134 -7.83 5.84 -7.78
CA GLU A 134 -9.23 5.84 -7.35
C GLU A 134 -10.24 5.98 -8.49
N GLY A 135 -9.90 6.73 -9.53
CA GLY A 135 -10.80 6.93 -10.68
C GLY A 135 -11.02 5.66 -11.49
N ARG A 136 -9.98 4.85 -11.67
CA ARG A 136 -10.09 3.55 -12.36
C ARG A 136 -10.89 2.55 -11.54
N VAL A 137 -10.65 2.50 -10.24
CA VAL A 137 -11.37 1.61 -9.33
C VAL A 137 -12.84 2.01 -9.22
N LEU A 138 -13.16 3.31 -9.10
CA LEU A 138 -14.53 3.78 -9.10
C LEU A 138 -15.28 3.32 -10.35
N LYS A 139 -14.67 3.51 -11.53
CA LYS A 139 -15.27 3.07 -12.80
C LYS A 139 -15.48 1.55 -12.85
N ALA A 140 -14.56 0.76 -12.30
CA ALA A 140 -14.74 -0.70 -12.21
C ALA A 140 -15.94 -1.06 -11.34
N ILE A 141 -16.06 -0.44 -10.16
CA ILE A 141 -17.18 -0.65 -9.24
C ILE A 141 -18.52 -0.27 -9.87
N GLU A 142 -18.61 0.90 -10.51
CA GLU A 142 -19.81 1.38 -11.21
C GLU A 142 -20.26 0.42 -12.34
N GLN A 143 -19.30 -0.29 -12.92
CA GLN A 143 -19.56 -1.30 -13.96
C GLN A 143 -19.80 -2.71 -13.39
N GLY A 144 -19.90 -2.87 -12.05
CA GLY A 144 -20.06 -4.17 -11.41
C GLY A 144 -18.84 -5.10 -11.55
N ARG A 145 -17.66 -4.55 -11.83
CA ARG A 145 -16.40 -5.30 -11.95
C ARG A 145 -15.63 -5.32 -10.64
N ASP A 146 -14.83 -6.37 -10.46
CA ASP A 146 -13.91 -6.46 -9.33
C ASP A 146 -12.92 -5.26 -9.34
N PRO A 147 -12.68 -4.60 -8.18
CA PRO A 147 -11.69 -3.53 -8.05
C PRO A 147 -10.29 -3.92 -8.54
N ASP A 148 -9.87 -5.16 -8.34
CA ASP A 148 -8.57 -5.66 -8.80
C ASP A 148 -8.46 -5.79 -10.32
N SER A 149 -9.59 -5.78 -11.05
CA SER A 149 -9.58 -5.87 -12.53
C SER A 149 -8.78 -4.76 -13.22
N CYS A 150 -8.49 -3.67 -12.52
CA CYS A 150 -7.72 -2.54 -13.03
C CYS A 150 -6.33 -2.37 -12.38
N THR A 151 -5.96 -3.24 -11.44
CA THR A 151 -4.63 -3.24 -10.82
C THR A 151 -3.59 -3.96 -11.68
N ALA A 152 -2.32 -3.69 -11.43
CA ALA A 152 -1.23 -4.46 -12.03
C ALA A 152 -1.40 -5.95 -11.68
N HIS A 153 -1.40 -6.81 -12.68
CA HIS A 153 -1.63 -8.27 -12.58
C HIS A 153 -3.04 -8.68 -12.12
N GLY A 154 -3.97 -7.76 -11.84
CA GLY A 154 -5.34 -8.07 -11.46
C GLY A 154 -5.50 -8.70 -10.07
N ASP A 155 -4.53 -8.53 -9.16
CA ASP A 155 -4.48 -9.23 -7.89
C ASP A 155 -3.97 -8.39 -6.70
N TYR A 156 -3.79 -7.10 -6.87
CA TYR A 156 -3.11 -6.29 -5.87
C TYR A 156 -3.80 -6.31 -4.49
N ALA A 157 -5.11 -6.02 -4.45
CA ALA A 157 -5.85 -6.01 -3.20
C ALA A 157 -5.98 -7.41 -2.60
N ALA A 158 -6.20 -8.43 -3.43
CA ALA A 158 -6.25 -9.83 -2.97
C ALA A 158 -4.92 -10.25 -2.33
N ALA A 159 -3.79 -9.90 -2.93
CA ALA A 159 -2.47 -10.21 -2.39
C ALA A 159 -2.20 -9.49 -1.07
N VAL A 160 -2.52 -8.19 -0.97
CA VAL A 160 -2.37 -7.41 0.27
C VAL A 160 -3.20 -8.01 1.40
N LEU A 161 -4.47 -8.37 1.15
CA LEU A 161 -5.33 -8.97 2.16
C LEU A 161 -4.84 -10.37 2.59
N ARG A 162 -4.33 -11.17 1.66
CA ARG A 162 -3.68 -12.45 1.99
C ARG A 162 -2.44 -12.24 2.88
N TYR A 163 -1.61 -11.25 2.60
CA TYR A 163 -0.47 -10.91 3.45
C TYR A 163 -0.90 -10.40 4.83
N ALA A 164 -2.02 -9.66 4.90
CA ALA A 164 -2.60 -9.22 6.17
C ALA A 164 -3.01 -10.42 7.04
N GLU A 165 -3.66 -11.43 6.47
CA GLU A 165 -4.01 -12.67 7.18
C GLU A 165 -2.76 -13.42 7.67
N LEU A 166 -1.75 -13.57 6.81
CA LEU A 166 -0.49 -14.19 7.20
C LEU A 166 0.20 -13.41 8.34
N TYR A 167 0.17 -12.09 8.27
CA TYR A 167 0.76 -11.23 9.31
C TYR A 167 0.07 -11.39 10.67
N LEU A 168 -1.27 -11.50 10.70
CA LEU A 168 -2.03 -11.77 11.92
C LEU A 168 -1.68 -13.13 12.54
N ASN A 169 -1.46 -14.14 11.69
CA ASN A 169 -1.18 -15.52 12.11
C ASN A 169 0.31 -15.79 12.38
N LEU A 170 1.18 -14.77 12.35
CA LEU A 170 2.56 -14.95 12.77
C LEU A 170 2.59 -15.28 14.27
N GLU A 171 3.09 -16.44 14.60
CA GLU A 171 3.42 -16.77 16.00
C GLU A 171 4.49 -15.81 16.50
N GLY A 172 4.32 -15.34 17.74
CA GLY A 172 5.19 -14.37 18.39
C GLY A 172 6.61 -14.88 18.62
#